data_5de610819abc503b985ca1da8fd9ad0f
#
_entry.id   5de610819abc503b985ca1da8fd9ad0f
#
_cell.length_a   1.000
_cell.length_b   1.000
_cell.length_c   1.000
_cell.angle_alpha   90.00
_cell.angle_beta   90.00
_cell.angle_gamma   90.00
#
_symmetry.space_group_name_H-M   'P 1'
#
loop_
_entity.id
_entity.type
_entity.pdbx_description
1 polymer ?
#
loop_
_entity_poly.entity_id
_entity_poly.type
_entity_poly.pdbx_seq_one_letter_code
_entity_poly.pdbx_strand_id
1 'polypeptide(L)'
;MFSLRACRVPASLFVVAALAFPAPVAAQTVVDGSTLGVAEVLEFSDRSAEVAVPVPVPDGLTPRALVTTVQIPVDLERGHLEAWSGDLLLDRIELFGDEDSIRVTIPLERGSVRNGVLDLTLRTVLHSRGEACPDWTERAMVLRDSEVEFDGEPEAPAVLADFVPPVLQRLEIYLPDEPSIAESQAAAQLAVLAASRFGRRDLEVEILPASGPRGPSDSQFTRRAEIRESDESRIELTDDAVPTVLVLGDPASLGRQMRSVTSDLWSLAVSDSVTLDSPLPAPRALVTEGTLNELGIGSRSARSVGSVEAEFGLDQTSLATVTGDVTIDLVGSYSPPPSDRSGLIVVSAGQTVLDSWTADQSGVIERTVSIPEGALDRYTDISVSLQTAGAGAACGVLQPLTLLVDGSSRVRLGEPTSPAPAGFGSLPQALMPRLQVATVSGSLEDTARAVTILAELQALSAIPLVPEWVTMETLVDGEVPGVLVTSDQAPSDLKLPSP
;
A
#
# COMPACT_ATOMS: atom_id res chain seq x y z
N MET A 1 -59.54 -44.42 70.58
CA MET A 1 -59.05 -45.40 69.58
C MET A 1 -59.30 -44.79 68.19
N PHE A 2 -58.37 -44.01 67.65
CA PHE A 2 -58.41 -43.52 66.29
C PHE A 2 -57.03 -43.69 65.64
N SER A 3 -57.02 -44.47 64.60
CA SER A 3 -55.83 -44.88 63.79
C SER A 3 -55.58 -43.83 62.73
N LEU A 4 -54.45 -43.14 62.75
CA LEU A 4 -53.99 -42.25 61.66
C LEU A 4 -53.20 -43.08 60.65
N ARG A 5 -53.71 -43.18 59.44
CA ARG A 5 -53.00 -43.67 58.26
C ARG A 5 -52.14 -42.57 57.64
N ALA A 6 -50.88 -42.79 57.61
CA ALA A 6 -49.90 -41.96 56.91
C ALA A 6 -49.96 -42.18 55.41
N CYS A 7 -50.20 -41.12 54.63
CA CYS A 7 -50.14 -41.10 53.17
C CYS A 7 -48.70 -40.81 52.71
N ARG A 8 -48.04 -41.75 52.06
CA ARG A 8 -46.74 -41.55 51.39
C ARG A 8 -46.95 -40.97 50.01
N VAL A 9 -46.43 -39.73 49.81
CA VAL A 9 -46.33 -39.08 48.47
C VAL A 9 -44.98 -39.48 47.86
N PRO A 10 -44.91 -39.99 46.60
CA PRO A 10 -43.64 -40.20 45.92
C PRO A 10 -43.04 -38.90 45.45
N ALA A 11 -41.82 -38.58 45.82
CA ALA A 11 -41.02 -37.49 45.30
C ALA A 11 -40.54 -37.81 43.87
N SER A 12 -41.12 -37.14 42.87
CA SER A 12 -40.66 -37.25 41.50
C SER A 12 -39.43 -36.35 41.32
N LEU A 13 -38.28 -36.94 41.10
CA LEU A 13 -37.02 -36.27 40.77
C LEU A 13 -37.12 -35.82 39.32
N PHE A 14 -37.31 -34.50 39.08
CA PHE A 14 -37.15 -33.87 37.77
C PHE A 14 -35.64 -33.69 37.54
N VAL A 15 -35.04 -34.51 36.67
CA VAL A 15 -33.72 -34.26 36.09
C VAL A 15 -33.87 -33.25 34.98
N VAL A 16 -33.52 -31.98 35.24
CA VAL A 16 -33.36 -30.97 34.21
C VAL A 16 -32.04 -31.23 33.50
N ALA A 17 -32.09 -31.87 32.34
CA ALA A 17 -30.95 -31.94 31.42
C ALA A 17 -30.72 -30.53 30.83
N ALA A 18 -29.72 -29.83 31.35
CA ALA A 18 -29.22 -28.60 30.72
C ALA A 18 -28.57 -29.00 29.38
N LEU A 19 -29.26 -28.74 28.27
CA LEU A 19 -28.68 -28.75 26.94
C LEU A 19 -27.69 -27.55 26.88
N ALA A 20 -26.40 -27.85 27.08
CA ALA A 20 -25.33 -26.93 26.76
C ALA A 20 -25.32 -26.77 25.22
N PHE A 21 -25.89 -25.70 24.71
CA PHE A 21 -25.64 -25.26 23.33
C PHE A 21 -24.17 -24.91 23.26
N PRO A 22 -23.39 -25.48 22.32
CA PRO A 22 -22.05 -24.98 22.08
C PRO A 22 -22.19 -23.47 21.75
N ALA A 23 -21.42 -22.63 22.44
CA ALA A 23 -21.30 -21.23 22.06
C ALA A 23 -20.87 -21.16 20.58
N PRO A 24 -21.43 -20.28 19.75
CA PRO A 24 -20.96 -20.12 18.40
C PRO A 24 -19.46 -19.81 18.47
N VAL A 25 -18.65 -20.63 17.83
CA VAL A 25 -17.24 -20.31 17.60
C VAL A 25 -17.29 -19.06 16.73
N ALA A 26 -16.77 -17.94 17.22
CA ALA A 26 -16.65 -16.75 16.42
C ALA A 26 -15.89 -17.09 15.13
N ALA A 27 -16.41 -16.66 13.98
CA ALA A 27 -15.71 -16.85 12.74
C ALA A 27 -14.35 -16.14 12.84
N GLN A 28 -13.29 -16.83 12.51
CA GLN A 28 -11.93 -16.30 12.51
C GLN A 28 -11.52 -16.08 11.07
N THR A 29 -11.15 -14.84 10.74
CA THR A 29 -10.67 -14.44 9.43
C THR A 29 -9.16 -14.19 9.53
N VAL A 30 -8.36 -14.88 8.69
CA VAL A 30 -6.91 -14.68 8.59
C VAL A 30 -6.61 -13.99 7.28
N VAL A 31 -5.81 -12.92 7.32
CA VAL A 31 -5.46 -12.12 6.14
C VAL A 31 -3.94 -11.97 6.08
N ASP A 32 -3.38 -12.27 4.91
CA ASP A 32 -1.95 -12.08 4.66
C ASP A 32 -1.54 -10.63 4.80
N GLY A 33 -0.34 -10.38 5.33
CA GLY A 33 0.19 -9.05 5.53
C GLY A 33 0.31 -8.27 4.21
N SER A 34 0.70 -8.91 3.10
CA SER A 34 0.77 -8.30 1.77
C SER A 34 -0.58 -7.71 1.34
N THR A 35 -1.67 -8.45 1.54
CA THR A 35 -3.06 -8.00 1.29
C THR A 35 -3.43 -6.77 2.13
N LEU A 36 -2.91 -6.67 3.35
CA LEU A 36 -3.12 -5.53 4.24
C LEU A 36 -2.17 -4.34 3.92
N GLY A 37 -1.20 -4.54 3.03
CA GLY A 37 -0.17 -3.55 2.72
C GLY A 37 0.96 -3.51 3.74
N VAL A 38 1.09 -4.54 4.57
CA VAL A 38 2.28 -4.77 5.38
C VAL A 38 3.38 -5.28 4.46
N ALA A 39 4.57 -4.71 4.57
CA ALA A 39 5.70 -5.16 3.76
C ALA A 39 5.97 -6.64 4.01
N GLU A 40 6.26 -7.40 2.93
CA GLU A 40 6.58 -8.83 3.00
C GLU A 40 7.77 -9.11 3.92
N VAL A 41 8.69 -8.16 3.97
CA VAL A 41 9.88 -8.18 4.82
C VAL A 41 9.96 -6.87 5.59
N LEU A 42 9.97 -6.95 6.94
CA LEU A 42 10.23 -5.82 7.81
C LEU A 42 11.63 -5.98 8.42
N GLU A 43 12.51 -5.03 8.15
CA GLU A 43 13.91 -5.08 8.59
C GLU A 43 14.17 -4.12 9.75
N PHE A 44 14.94 -4.60 10.72
CA PHE A 44 15.39 -3.84 11.89
C PHE A 44 16.92 -3.86 11.93
N SER A 45 17.51 -2.87 11.30
CA SER A 45 18.97 -2.82 11.05
C SER A 45 19.77 -2.26 12.23
N ASP A 46 19.10 -1.71 13.25
CA ASP A 46 19.75 -1.06 14.39
C ASP A 46 19.50 -1.80 15.71
N ARG A 47 20.35 -1.48 16.70
CA ARG A 47 20.17 -1.97 18.08
C ARG A 47 18.83 -1.55 18.70
N SER A 48 18.30 -0.44 18.28
CA SER A 48 16.98 0.06 18.64
C SER A 48 16.39 0.66 17.39
N ALA A 49 15.49 -0.07 16.77
CA ALA A 49 14.77 0.34 15.57
C ALA A 49 13.26 0.38 15.83
N GLU A 50 12.56 1.21 15.08
CA GLU A 50 11.12 1.37 15.17
C GLU A 50 10.53 1.37 13.76
N VAL A 51 9.51 0.54 13.53
CA VAL A 51 8.80 0.44 12.26
C VAL A 51 7.31 0.59 12.52
N ALA A 52 6.68 1.54 11.83
CA ALA A 52 5.23 1.71 11.83
C ALA A 52 4.59 0.72 10.85
N VAL A 53 3.58 0.01 11.29
CA VAL A 53 2.83 -0.99 10.54
C VAL A 53 1.35 -0.66 10.62
N PRO A 54 0.82 0.22 9.76
CA PRO A 54 -0.61 0.52 9.75
C PRO A 54 -1.37 -0.72 9.23
N VAL A 55 -2.27 -1.26 10.06
CA VAL A 55 -3.10 -2.43 9.71
C VAL A 55 -4.52 -1.95 9.38
N PRO A 56 -4.97 -2.04 8.11
CA PRO A 56 -6.35 -1.76 7.74
C PRO A 56 -7.30 -2.76 8.42
N VAL A 57 -8.38 -2.25 8.97
CA VAL A 57 -9.40 -3.05 9.66
C VAL A 57 -10.73 -2.87 8.92
N PRO A 58 -11.20 -3.89 8.19
CA PRO A 58 -12.51 -3.86 7.57
C PRO A 58 -13.63 -3.79 8.60
N ASP A 59 -14.74 -3.15 8.23
CA ASP A 59 -15.93 -3.09 9.08
C ASP A 59 -16.45 -4.50 9.40
N GLY A 60 -16.92 -4.70 10.63
CA GLY A 60 -17.34 -6.01 11.15
C GLY A 60 -16.21 -6.89 11.67
N LEU A 61 -14.93 -6.53 11.41
CA LEU A 61 -13.76 -7.26 11.91
C LEU A 61 -13.11 -6.56 13.11
N THR A 62 -12.61 -7.36 14.04
CA THR A 62 -11.82 -6.89 15.18
C THR A 62 -10.43 -7.54 15.14
N PRO A 63 -9.33 -6.75 15.16
CA PRO A 63 -7.97 -7.30 15.16
C PRO A 63 -7.73 -8.14 16.41
N ARG A 64 -7.27 -9.37 16.22
CA ARG A 64 -6.99 -10.33 17.29
C ARG A 64 -5.50 -10.50 17.53
N ALA A 65 -4.76 -10.86 16.48
CA ALA A 65 -3.32 -11.11 16.60
C ALA A 65 -2.59 -10.82 15.28
N LEU A 66 -1.33 -10.39 15.39
CA LEU A 66 -0.34 -10.44 14.32
C LEU A 66 0.52 -11.70 14.55
N VAL A 67 0.55 -12.57 13.57
CA VAL A 67 1.39 -13.78 13.55
C VAL A 67 2.49 -13.56 12.53
N THR A 68 3.75 -13.73 12.94
CA THR A 68 4.89 -13.49 12.04
C THR A 68 6.08 -14.37 12.43
N THR A 69 6.99 -14.58 11.49
CA THR A 69 8.25 -15.28 11.72
C THR A 69 9.38 -14.26 11.91
N VAL A 70 9.99 -14.25 13.08
CA VAL A 70 11.15 -13.41 13.39
C VAL A 70 12.41 -14.18 13.08
N GLN A 71 13.25 -13.67 12.16
CA GLN A 71 14.61 -14.17 11.91
C GLN A 71 15.57 -13.42 12.82
N ILE A 72 16.33 -14.17 13.60
CA ILE A 72 17.20 -13.64 14.65
C ILE A 72 18.63 -13.48 14.09
N PRO A 73 19.27 -12.31 14.28
CA PRO A 73 20.66 -12.11 13.87
C PRO A 73 21.61 -13.08 14.60
N VAL A 74 22.57 -13.64 13.87
CA VAL A 74 23.56 -14.63 14.40
C VAL A 74 24.34 -14.10 15.62
N ASP A 75 24.61 -12.80 15.64
CA ASP A 75 25.40 -12.17 16.71
C ASP A 75 24.54 -11.66 17.88
N LEU A 76 23.24 -11.96 17.89
CA LEU A 76 22.38 -11.59 19.00
C LEU A 76 22.77 -12.38 20.25
N GLU A 77 22.92 -11.72 21.38
CA GLU A 77 22.97 -12.36 22.71
C GLU A 77 21.56 -12.45 23.29
N ARG A 78 20.87 -11.30 23.33
CA ARG A 78 19.50 -11.16 23.81
C ARG A 78 18.90 -9.88 23.26
N GLY A 79 17.59 -9.81 23.25
CA GLY A 79 16.86 -8.61 22.85
C GLY A 79 15.37 -8.77 23.11
N HIS A 80 14.60 -7.83 22.68
CA HIS A 80 13.16 -7.94 22.69
C HIS A 80 12.55 -7.16 21.51
N LEU A 81 11.40 -7.68 21.11
CA LEU A 81 10.48 -7.04 20.17
C LEU A 81 9.27 -6.54 20.96
N GLU A 82 8.97 -5.27 20.88
CA GLU A 82 7.78 -4.64 21.47
C GLU A 82 6.79 -4.27 20.39
N ALA A 83 5.51 -4.47 20.68
CA ALA A 83 4.41 -4.01 19.85
C ALA A 83 3.61 -2.94 20.60
N TRP A 84 3.42 -1.81 19.97
CA TRP A 84 2.76 -0.65 20.54
C TRP A 84 1.57 -0.21 19.67
N SER A 85 0.52 0.30 20.29
CA SER A 85 -0.56 1.04 19.62
C SER A 85 -0.70 2.42 20.27
N GLY A 86 -0.18 3.46 19.61
CA GLY A 86 0.04 4.75 20.25
C GLY A 86 0.98 4.62 21.44
N ASP A 87 0.54 5.04 22.63
CA ASP A 87 1.31 4.94 23.88
C ASP A 87 1.07 3.62 24.66
N LEU A 88 0.25 2.72 24.13
CA LEU A 88 -0.08 1.46 24.79
C LEU A 88 0.83 0.33 24.32
N LEU A 89 1.59 -0.27 25.23
CA LEU A 89 2.31 -1.51 24.99
C LEU A 89 1.30 -2.66 24.92
N LEU A 90 1.24 -3.30 23.74
CA LEU A 90 0.38 -4.47 23.50
C LEU A 90 1.07 -5.74 23.99
N ASP A 91 2.33 -5.93 23.59
CA ASP A 91 3.12 -7.10 23.96
C ASP A 91 4.62 -6.80 23.91
N ARG A 92 5.40 -7.67 24.59
CA ARG A 92 6.86 -7.69 24.57
C ARG A 92 7.35 -9.11 24.50
N ILE A 93 8.10 -9.42 23.47
CA ILE A 93 8.64 -10.74 23.18
C ILE A 93 10.14 -10.72 23.41
N GLU A 94 10.63 -11.57 24.31
CA GLU A 94 12.06 -11.73 24.54
C GLU A 94 12.67 -12.59 23.44
N LEU A 95 13.85 -12.13 22.94
CA LEU A 95 14.59 -12.77 21.86
C LEU A 95 15.95 -13.24 22.39
N PHE A 96 16.30 -14.47 22.04
CA PHE A 96 17.58 -15.08 22.43
C PHE A 96 18.35 -15.55 21.20
N GLY A 97 19.64 -15.34 21.20
CA GLY A 97 20.49 -15.65 20.04
C GLY A 97 20.94 -17.12 19.95
N ASP A 98 20.25 -18.04 20.57
CA ASP A 98 20.40 -19.51 20.44
C ASP A 98 19.40 -20.11 19.45
N GLU A 99 18.47 -19.30 18.94
CA GLU A 99 17.49 -19.65 17.91
C GLU A 99 17.78 -18.85 16.63
N ASP A 100 17.64 -19.48 15.46
CA ASP A 100 17.80 -18.79 14.16
C ASP A 100 16.52 -18.06 13.76
N SER A 101 15.36 -18.61 14.15
CA SER A 101 14.05 -18.00 13.87
C SER A 101 13.00 -18.51 14.86
N ILE A 102 12.02 -17.67 15.17
CA ILE A 102 10.87 -18.02 16.01
C ILE A 102 9.57 -17.52 15.35
N ARG A 103 8.50 -18.30 15.45
CA ARG A 103 7.16 -17.82 15.10
C ARG A 103 6.55 -17.18 16.34
N VAL A 104 6.11 -15.95 16.21
CA VAL A 104 5.55 -15.16 17.30
C VAL A 104 4.10 -14.78 17.01
N THR A 105 3.31 -14.65 18.08
CA THR A 105 1.92 -14.19 18.03
C THR A 105 1.79 -12.99 18.94
N ILE A 106 1.49 -11.84 18.36
CA ILE A 106 1.35 -10.54 19.05
C ILE A 106 -0.12 -10.24 19.21
N PRO A 107 -0.68 -10.17 20.43
CA PRO A 107 -2.09 -9.86 20.64
C PRO A 107 -2.40 -8.40 20.25
N LEU A 108 -3.47 -8.20 19.48
CA LEU A 108 -3.89 -6.88 18.97
C LEU A 108 -5.19 -6.37 19.57
N GLU A 109 -5.92 -7.16 20.36
CA GLU A 109 -7.28 -6.87 20.86
C GLU A 109 -7.37 -5.56 21.66
N ARG A 110 -6.27 -5.14 22.29
CA ARG A 110 -6.21 -3.88 23.05
C ARG A 110 -5.79 -2.68 22.22
N GLY A 111 -5.46 -2.90 20.94
CA GLY A 111 -5.05 -1.84 20.05
C GLY A 111 -6.19 -0.88 19.71
N SER A 112 -5.86 0.36 19.43
CA SER A 112 -6.85 1.39 19.10
C SER A 112 -7.02 1.49 17.59
N VAL A 113 -8.18 1.11 17.09
CA VAL A 113 -8.57 1.31 15.69
C VAL A 113 -9.15 2.71 15.54
N ARG A 114 -8.63 3.49 14.60
CA ARG A 114 -9.11 4.84 14.26
C ARG A 114 -9.25 4.95 12.74
N ASN A 115 -10.42 5.40 12.31
CA ASN A 115 -10.73 5.55 10.88
C ASN A 115 -10.44 4.25 10.06
N GLY A 116 -10.79 3.08 10.62
CA GLY A 116 -10.56 1.81 9.94
C GLY A 116 -9.08 1.36 9.87
N VAL A 117 -8.20 1.93 10.69
CA VAL A 117 -6.77 1.55 10.75
C VAL A 117 -6.36 1.34 12.21
N LEU A 118 -5.69 0.25 12.49
CA LEU A 118 -4.93 0.02 13.71
C LEU A 118 -3.51 0.52 13.51
N ASP A 119 -3.11 1.57 14.23
CA ASP A 119 -1.73 2.07 14.25
C ASP A 119 -0.87 1.15 15.12
N LEU A 120 -0.18 0.21 14.49
CA LEU A 120 0.77 -0.67 15.14
C LEU A 120 2.19 -0.14 14.92
N THR A 121 2.98 -0.09 15.98
CA THR A 121 4.40 0.24 15.93
C THR A 121 5.19 -0.88 16.55
N LEU A 122 6.13 -1.43 15.79
CA LEU A 122 7.05 -2.46 16.24
C LEU A 122 8.39 -1.82 16.61
N ARG A 123 8.87 -2.10 17.81
CA ARG A 123 10.16 -1.58 18.33
C ARG A 123 11.05 -2.73 18.74
N THR A 124 12.33 -2.61 18.42
CA THR A 124 13.33 -3.58 18.83
C THR A 124 14.36 -2.95 19.74
N VAL A 125 14.87 -3.75 20.70
CA VAL A 125 16.10 -3.44 21.44
C VAL A 125 16.93 -4.71 21.44
N LEU A 126 18.09 -4.67 20.77
CA LEU A 126 18.93 -5.81 20.51
C LEU A 126 20.31 -5.61 21.19
N HIS A 127 20.83 -6.67 21.78
CA HIS A 127 22.14 -6.72 22.41
C HIS A 127 22.99 -7.80 21.75
N SER A 128 24.14 -7.42 21.20
CA SER A 128 25.06 -8.36 20.56
C SER A 128 25.96 -9.09 21.53
N ARG A 129 26.42 -10.27 21.13
CA ARG A 129 27.47 -11.02 21.84
C ARG A 129 28.78 -10.30 21.76
N GLY A 130 29.43 -10.10 22.90
CA GLY A 130 30.79 -9.48 23.01
C GLY A 130 30.76 -7.97 23.25
N GLU A 131 31.97 -7.38 23.31
CA GLU A 131 32.16 -5.95 23.64
C GLU A 131 32.09 -5.03 22.41
N ALA A 132 32.17 -5.57 21.21
CA ALA A 132 32.07 -4.80 19.96
C ALA A 132 30.64 -4.40 19.68
N CYS A 133 30.42 -3.19 19.16
CA CYS A 133 29.14 -2.81 18.58
C CYS A 133 29.16 -3.28 17.13
N PRO A 134 28.50 -4.40 16.79
CA PRO A 134 28.41 -4.83 15.40
C PRO A 134 27.61 -3.82 14.59
N ASP A 135 28.00 -3.65 13.36
CA ASP A 135 27.16 -3.04 12.35
C ASP A 135 26.10 -4.07 11.95
N TRP A 136 24.84 -3.78 12.27
CA TRP A 136 23.73 -4.69 12.02
C TRP A 136 23.11 -4.48 10.64
N THR A 137 23.62 -3.52 9.86
CA THR A 137 23.11 -3.22 8.51
C THR A 137 23.21 -4.40 7.56
N GLU A 138 24.23 -5.26 7.74
CA GLU A 138 24.38 -6.49 6.94
C GLU A 138 23.63 -7.71 7.54
N ARG A 139 23.08 -7.60 8.75
CA ARG A 139 22.54 -8.72 9.53
C ARG A 139 21.31 -8.30 10.35
N ALA A 140 20.40 -7.60 9.70
CA ALA A 140 19.17 -7.11 10.32
C ALA A 140 18.35 -8.24 10.95
N MET A 141 17.65 -7.92 12.03
CA MET A 141 16.51 -8.74 12.44
C MET A 141 15.38 -8.54 11.43
N VAL A 142 14.77 -9.62 11.01
CA VAL A 142 13.77 -9.59 9.94
C VAL A 142 12.48 -10.25 10.39
N LEU A 143 11.35 -9.61 10.13
CA LEU A 143 10.03 -10.23 10.23
C LEU A 143 9.55 -10.61 8.83
N ARG A 144 9.03 -11.84 8.69
CA ARG A 144 8.51 -12.41 7.44
C ARG A 144 7.23 -13.19 7.69
N ASP A 145 6.53 -13.50 6.60
CA ASP A 145 5.31 -14.32 6.63
C ASP A 145 4.30 -13.78 7.65
N SER A 146 4.06 -12.47 7.59
CA SER A 146 3.16 -11.79 8.50
C SER A 146 1.70 -12.02 8.09
N GLU A 147 0.88 -12.46 9.04
CA GLU A 147 -0.56 -12.67 8.90
C GLU A 147 -1.28 -11.93 10.02
N VAL A 148 -2.44 -11.36 9.76
CA VAL A 148 -3.30 -10.78 10.81
C VAL A 148 -4.55 -11.62 10.97
N GLU A 149 -4.79 -12.04 12.19
CA GLU A 149 -6.00 -12.74 12.60
C GLU A 149 -7.04 -11.70 13.06
N PHE A 150 -8.28 -11.87 12.58
CA PHE A 150 -9.42 -11.07 13.00
C PHE A 150 -10.53 -11.96 13.55
N ASP A 151 -11.28 -11.45 14.51
CA ASP A 151 -12.54 -12.01 14.95
C ASP A 151 -13.69 -11.31 14.23
N GLY A 152 -14.72 -12.06 13.81
CA GLY A 152 -15.89 -11.55 13.11
C GLY A 152 -15.91 -11.89 11.63
N GLU A 153 -16.86 -11.30 10.92
CA GLU A 153 -17.03 -11.39 9.47
C GLU A 153 -17.08 -9.98 8.88
N PRO A 154 -16.52 -9.74 7.69
CA PRO A 154 -16.61 -8.43 7.04
C PRO A 154 -18.07 -8.05 6.81
N GLU A 155 -18.42 -6.82 7.16
CA GLU A 155 -19.75 -6.28 6.87
C GLU A 155 -19.90 -5.98 5.38
N ALA A 156 -21.11 -6.28 4.83
CA ALA A 156 -21.45 -5.85 3.49
C ALA A 156 -21.65 -4.33 3.44
N PRO A 157 -21.25 -3.64 2.35
CA PRO A 157 -21.45 -2.22 2.21
C PRO A 157 -22.96 -1.88 2.25
N ALA A 158 -23.33 -0.90 3.07
CA ALA A 158 -24.70 -0.42 3.16
C ALA A 158 -24.98 0.78 2.23
N VAL A 159 -23.94 1.51 1.88
CA VAL A 159 -23.99 2.69 1.00
C VAL A 159 -22.87 2.62 -0.04
N LEU A 160 -22.99 3.41 -1.09
CA LEU A 160 -22.00 3.44 -2.17
C LEU A 160 -20.60 3.81 -1.68
N ALA A 161 -20.48 4.69 -0.68
CA ALA A 161 -19.19 5.06 -0.08
C ALA A 161 -18.41 3.85 0.46
N ASP A 162 -19.11 2.83 0.97
CA ASP A 162 -18.52 1.63 1.57
C ASP A 162 -18.16 0.58 0.51
N PHE A 163 -18.51 0.81 -0.77
CA PHE A 163 -18.21 -0.16 -1.85
C PHE A 163 -16.72 -0.40 -2.00
N VAL A 164 -15.88 0.63 -1.82
CA VAL A 164 -14.43 0.51 -1.86
C VAL A 164 -13.90 0.31 -0.43
N PRO A 165 -13.71 -0.95 0.01
CA PRO A 165 -13.35 -1.27 1.40
C PRO A 165 -11.90 -0.90 1.72
N PRO A 166 -11.46 -0.96 3.00
CA PRO A 166 -10.06 -0.82 3.38
C PRO A 166 -9.15 -1.93 2.83
N VAL A 167 -9.71 -3.11 2.58
CA VAL A 167 -9.02 -4.30 2.05
C VAL A 167 -9.80 -4.87 0.88
N LEU A 168 -9.14 -5.02 -0.27
CA LEU A 168 -9.71 -5.59 -1.48
C LEU A 168 -8.70 -6.57 -2.09
N GLN A 169 -9.09 -7.83 -2.26
CA GLN A 169 -8.27 -8.87 -2.90
C GLN A 169 -8.66 -9.09 -4.36
N ARG A 170 -9.96 -9.01 -4.66
CA ARG A 170 -10.48 -9.26 -6.01
C ARG A 170 -11.53 -8.25 -6.42
N LEU A 171 -11.39 -7.73 -7.63
CA LEU A 171 -12.38 -6.90 -8.30
C LEU A 171 -12.81 -7.60 -9.59
N GLU A 172 -14.07 -8.08 -9.64
CA GLU A 172 -14.70 -8.67 -10.81
C GLU A 172 -15.51 -7.59 -11.52
N ILE A 173 -15.18 -7.30 -12.79
CA ILE A 173 -15.89 -6.31 -13.60
C ILE A 173 -16.64 -7.05 -14.71
N TYR A 174 -17.93 -6.97 -14.71
CA TYR A 174 -18.81 -7.61 -15.67
C TYR A 174 -19.16 -6.65 -16.81
N LEU A 175 -18.88 -7.06 -18.04
CA LEU A 175 -19.15 -6.32 -19.26
C LEU A 175 -20.00 -7.16 -20.23
N PRO A 176 -20.69 -6.55 -21.21
CA PRO A 176 -21.28 -7.27 -22.34
C PRO A 176 -20.24 -8.08 -23.10
N ASP A 177 -20.67 -9.13 -23.82
CA ASP A 177 -19.77 -9.99 -24.61
C ASP A 177 -19.05 -9.21 -25.73
N GLU A 178 -19.63 -8.11 -26.20
CA GLU A 178 -19.05 -7.12 -27.13
C GLU A 178 -19.14 -5.73 -26.48
N PRO A 179 -18.19 -5.36 -25.62
CA PRO A 179 -18.28 -4.09 -24.90
C PRO A 179 -18.04 -2.89 -25.83
N SER A 180 -18.81 -1.84 -25.62
CA SER A 180 -18.61 -0.58 -26.32
C SER A 180 -17.32 0.12 -25.86
N ILE A 181 -16.90 1.15 -26.59
CA ILE A 181 -15.79 2.03 -26.19
C ILE A 181 -16.06 2.65 -24.81
N ALA A 182 -17.30 3.06 -24.54
CA ALA A 182 -17.67 3.70 -23.28
C ALA A 182 -17.66 2.71 -22.10
N GLU A 183 -18.11 1.49 -22.30
CA GLU A 183 -18.06 0.42 -21.29
C GLU A 183 -16.63 -0.01 -21.00
N SER A 184 -15.81 -0.20 -22.05
CA SER A 184 -14.37 -0.50 -21.92
C SER A 184 -13.60 0.62 -21.20
N GLN A 185 -13.91 1.88 -21.54
CA GLN A 185 -13.39 3.07 -20.86
C GLN A 185 -13.74 3.08 -19.36
N ALA A 186 -14.99 2.80 -19.04
CA ALA A 186 -15.48 2.78 -17.66
C ALA A 186 -14.80 1.65 -16.84
N ALA A 187 -14.67 0.47 -17.44
CA ALA A 187 -13.95 -0.66 -16.82
C ALA A 187 -12.47 -0.34 -16.58
N ALA A 188 -11.79 0.26 -17.56
CA ALA A 188 -10.39 0.68 -17.43
C ALA A 188 -10.20 1.70 -16.29
N GLN A 189 -11.09 2.68 -16.17
CA GLN A 189 -11.04 3.68 -15.11
C GLN A 189 -11.24 3.06 -13.72
N LEU A 190 -12.18 2.11 -13.58
CA LEU A 190 -12.42 1.41 -12.32
C LEU A 190 -11.25 0.52 -11.93
N ALA A 191 -10.67 -0.21 -12.89
CA ALA A 191 -9.49 -1.06 -12.67
C ALA A 191 -8.27 -0.23 -12.24
N VAL A 192 -8.00 0.90 -12.91
CA VAL A 192 -6.93 1.83 -12.55
C VAL A 192 -7.15 2.40 -11.15
N LEU A 193 -8.38 2.78 -10.77
CA LEU A 193 -8.68 3.22 -9.41
C LEU A 193 -8.34 2.14 -8.38
N ALA A 194 -8.83 0.92 -8.60
CA ALA A 194 -8.56 -0.20 -7.69
C ALA A 194 -7.06 -0.48 -7.59
N ALA A 195 -6.36 -0.54 -8.72
CA ALA A 195 -4.92 -0.77 -8.75
C ALA A 195 -4.11 0.37 -8.12
N SER A 196 -4.55 1.63 -8.24
CA SER A 196 -3.89 2.77 -7.58
C SER A 196 -3.95 2.70 -6.06
N ARG A 197 -5.03 2.11 -5.52
CA ARG A 197 -5.27 2.01 -4.08
C ARG A 197 -4.77 0.69 -3.48
N PHE A 198 -4.85 -0.41 -4.23
CA PHE A 198 -4.60 -1.77 -3.74
C PHE A 198 -3.54 -2.53 -4.55
N GLY A 199 -3.04 -2.02 -5.68
CA GLY A 199 -2.17 -2.75 -6.60
C GLY A 199 -0.83 -3.23 -6.01
N ARG A 200 -0.42 -2.68 -4.86
CA ARG A 200 0.74 -3.15 -4.09
C ARG A 200 0.34 -4.18 -3.01
N ARG A 201 -0.90 -4.68 -3.02
CA ARG A 201 -1.51 -5.54 -2.01
C ARG A 201 -2.13 -6.80 -2.63
N ASP A 202 -1.51 -7.34 -3.69
CA ASP A 202 -1.96 -8.55 -4.40
C ASP A 202 -3.41 -8.47 -4.92
N LEU A 203 -3.83 -7.30 -5.42
CA LEU A 203 -5.14 -7.11 -6.02
C LEU A 203 -5.24 -7.85 -7.35
N GLU A 204 -6.23 -8.72 -7.49
CA GLU A 204 -6.63 -9.34 -8.74
C GLU A 204 -7.80 -8.58 -9.37
N VAL A 205 -7.66 -8.15 -10.64
CA VAL A 205 -8.72 -7.51 -11.42
C VAL A 205 -9.10 -8.43 -12.57
N GLU A 206 -10.36 -8.86 -12.61
CA GLU A 206 -10.90 -9.73 -13.65
C GLU A 206 -12.01 -9.06 -14.44
N ILE A 207 -11.97 -9.20 -15.77
CA ILE A 207 -13.07 -8.80 -16.67
C ILE A 207 -13.83 -10.06 -17.09
N LEU A 208 -15.12 -10.08 -16.82
CA LEU A 208 -15.98 -11.24 -16.99
C LEU A 208 -17.19 -10.89 -17.86
N PRO A 209 -17.76 -11.87 -18.61
CA PRO A 209 -18.98 -11.65 -19.40
C PRO A 209 -20.19 -11.48 -18.49
N ALA A 210 -20.98 -10.43 -18.71
CA ALA A 210 -22.23 -10.20 -17.97
C ALA A 210 -23.27 -11.30 -18.21
N SER A 211 -23.20 -12.01 -19.35
CA SER A 211 -24.03 -13.17 -19.68
C SER A 211 -23.63 -14.45 -18.93
N GLY A 212 -22.44 -14.46 -18.29
CA GLY A 212 -21.88 -15.63 -17.61
C GLY A 212 -22.51 -15.91 -16.24
N PRO A 213 -22.26 -17.12 -15.70
CA PRO A 213 -22.72 -17.46 -14.35
C PRO A 213 -21.93 -16.70 -13.30
N ARG A 214 -22.63 -16.13 -12.30
CA ARG A 214 -22.02 -15.51 -11.12
C ARG A 214 -21.93 -16.53 -9.99
N GLY A 215 -20.74 -17.07 -9.79
CA GLY A 215 -20.46 -18.01 -8.68
C GLY A 215 -20.33 -17.30 -7.33
N PRO A 216 -20.26 -18.08 -6.21
CA PRO A 216 -19.75 -17.56 -4.95
C PRO A 216 -18.30 -17.09 -5.14
N SER A 217 -17.87 -16.11 -4.38
CA SER A 217 -16.45 -15.70 -4.36
C SER A 217 -15.66 -16.60 -3.42
N ASP A 218 -14.42 -16.90 -3.78
CA ASP A 218 -13.46 -17.62 -2.93
C ASP A 218 -12.89 -16.72 -1.84
N SER A 219 -13.04 -15.39 -1.96
CA SER A 219 -12.58 -14.41 -0.98
C SER A 219 -13.71 -13.52 -0.46
N GLN A 220 -13.72 -13.29 0.86
CA GLN A 220 -14.60 -12.33 1.53
C GLN A 220 -14.30 -10.88 1.13
N PHE A 221 -13.11 -10.62 0.58
CA PHE A 221 -12.65 -9.30 0.14
C PHE A 221 -12.81 -9.12 -1.38
N THR A 222 -13.87 -9.68 -1.95
CA THR A 222 -14.25 -9.50 -3.35
C THR A 222 -15.30 -8.40 -3.48
N ARG A 223 -15.17 -7.61 -4.54
CA ARG A 223 -16.19 -6.67 -5.00
C ARG A 223 -16.52 -6.92 -6.47
N ARG A 224 -17.76 -6.65 -6.85
CA ARG A 224 -18.26 -6.78 -8.22
C ARG A 224 -18.74 -5.46 -8.76
N ALA A 225 -18.47 -5.21 -10.03
CA ALA A 225 -19.04 -4.10 -10.76
C ALA A 225 -19.64 -4.61 -12.06
N GLU A 226 -20.88 -4.27 -12.36
CA GLU A 226 -21.49 -4.49 -13.67
C GLU A 226 -21.64 -3.15 -14.37
N ILE A 227 -21.04 -3.01 -15.56
CA ILE A 227 -21.04 -1.78 -16.33
C ILE A 227 -21.78 -2.05 -17.64
N ARG A 228 -22.81 -1.25 -17.93
CA ARG A 228 -23.63 -1.44 -19.12
C ARG A 228 -24.20 -0.12 -19.63
N GLU A 229 -24.19 0.06 -20.95
CA GLU A 229 -24.92 1.14 -21.60
C GLU A 229 -26.44 1.00 -21.38
N SER A 230 -27.09 2.12 -21.08
CA SER A 230 -28.53 2.20 -20.82
C SER A 230 -29.03 3.62 -21.04
N ASP A 231 -30.33 3.75 -21.37
CA ASP A 231 -31.00 5.05 -21.37
C ASP A 231 -31.17 5.64 -19.95
N GLU A 232 -31.10 4.79 -18.93
CA GLU A 232 -31.09 5.21 -17.52
C GLU A 232 -29.66 5.47 -17.06
N SER A 233 -29.44 6.59 -16.38
CA SER A 233 -28.14 6.96 -15.83
C SER A 233 -28.18 6.86 -14.30
N ARG A 234 -27.52 5.85 -13.72
CA ARG A 234 -27.43 5.66 -12.27
C ARG A 234 -26.26 4.76 -11.88
N ILE A 235 -25.79 4.94 -10.65
CA ILE A 235 -24.97 3.97 -9.93
C ILE A 235 -25.81 3.45 -8.77
N GLU A 236 -25.85 2.15 -8.57
CA GLU A 236 -26.68 1.49 -7.56
C GLU A 236 -25.92 0.32 -6.94
N LEU A 237 -25.93 0.24 -5.61
CA LEU A 237 -25.45 -0.91 -4.86
C LEU A 237 -26.56 -1.97 -4.83
N THR A 238 -26.25 -3.20 -5.26
CA THR A 238 -27.21 -4.30 -5.27
C THR A 238 -27.11 -5.13 -3.99
N ASP A 239 -28.21 -5.75 -3.60
CA ASP A 239 -28.30 -6.64 -2.43
C ASP A 239 -27.90 -8.09 -2.79
N ASP A 240 -26.73 -8.26 -3.40
CA ASP A 240 -26.18 -9.55 -3.80
C ASP A 240 -25.29 -10.14 -2.69
N ALA A 241 -25.14 -11.47 -2.68
CA ALA A 241 -24.28 -12.17 -1.72
C ALA A 241 -22.80 -11.71 -1.78
N VAL A 242 -22.32 -11.30 -2.97
CA VAL A 242 -21.07 -10.57 -3.14
C VAL A 242 -21.43 -9.13 -3.46
N PRO A 243 -20.96 -8.14 -2.69
CA PRO A 243 -21.31 -6.74 -2.91
C PRO A 243 -21.04 -6.29 -4.35
N THR A 244 -22.08 -5.86 -5.04
CA THR A 244 -22.03 -5.53 -6.47
C THR A 244 -22.54 -4.11 -6.70
N VAL A 245 -21.80 -3.33 -7.48
CA VAL A 245 -22.24 -2.02 -7.97
C VAL A 245 -22.67 -2.14 -9.42
N LEU A 246 -23.91 -1.74 -9.71
CA LEU A 246 -24.44 -1.62 -11.05
C LEU A 246 -24.25 -0.19 -11.56
N VAL A 247 -23.56 -0.03 -12.69
CA VAL A 247 -23.30 1.26 -13.34
C VAL A 247 -24.00 1.29 -14.70
N LEU A 248 -25.03 2.09 -14.80
CA LEU A 248 -25.85 2.24 -16.00
C LEU A 248 -25.75 3.66 -16.54
N GLY A 249 -25.70 3.80 -17.86
CA GLY A 249 -25.76 5.12 -18.48
C GLY A 249 -25.50 5.10 -19.98
N ASP A 250 -25.81 6.22 -20.63
CA ASP A 250 -25.34 6.48 -21.99
C ASP A 250 -23.80 6.66 -22.00
N PRO A 251 -23.15 6.63 -23.19
CA PRO A 251 -21.69 6.72 -23.28
C PRO A 251 -21.08 7.93 -22.57
N ALA A 252 -21.74 9.06 -22.55
CA ALA A 252 -21.24 10.26 -21.90
C ALA A 252 -21.45 10.22 -20.38
N SER A 253 -22.52 9.61 -19.90
CA SER A 253 -22.83 9.47 -18.47
C SER A 253 -21.97 8.41 -17.79
N LEU A 254 -21.68 7.28 -18.45
CA LEU A 254 -20.74 6.27 -17.92
C LEU A 254 -19.39 6.88 -17.57
N GLY A 255 -18.81 7.69 -18.47
CA GLY A 255 -17.54 8.36 -18.19
C GLY A 255 -17.62 9.38 -17.04
N ARG A 256 -18.75 10.06 -16.83
CA ARG A 256 -18.97 10.94 -15.67
C ARG A 256 -19.10 10.17 -14.37
N GLN A 257 -19.84 9.09 -14.38
CA GLN A 257 -20.05 8.22 -13.22
C GLN A 257 -18.74 7.61 -12.75
N MET A 258 -17.91 7.10 -13.65
CA MET A 258 -16.60 6.55 -13.28
C MET A 258 -15.68 7.61 -12.68
N ARG A 259 -15.65 8.83 -13.21
CA ARG A 259 -14.88 9.92 -12.59
C ARG A 259 -15.36 10.25 -11.18
N SER A 260 -16.65 10.05 -10.85
CA SER A 260 -17.12 10.25 -9.47
C SER A 260 -16.65 9.14 -8.54
N VAL A 261 -16.74 7.88 -8.98
CA VAL A 261 -16.24 6.72 -8.22
C VAL A 261 -14.75 6.88 -7.93
N THR A 262 -14.00 7.47 -8.87
CA THR A 262 -12.55 7.70 -8.73
C THR A 262 -12.17 8.98 -7.98
N SER A 263 -13.15 9.79 -7.55
CA SER A 263 -12.89 11.04 -6.82
C SER A 263 -12.93 10.88 -5.31
N ASP A 264 -12.26 11.79 -4.59
CA ASP A 264 -12.32 11.86 -3.12
C ASP A 264 -13.75 12.11 -2.60
N LEU A 265 -14.64 12.63 -3.46
CA LEU A 265 -16.04 12.89 -3.14
C LEU A 265 -16.86 11.60 -3.01
N TRP A 266 -16.36 10.46 -3.51
CA TRP A 266 -17.04 9.17 -3.39
C TRP A 266 -17.33 8.78 -1.94
N SER A 267 -16.45 9.13 -1.01
CA SER A 267 -16.63 8.92 0.43
C SER A 267 -17.84 9.65 1.01
N LEU A 268 -18.44 10.58 0.28
CA LEU A 268 -19.65 11.31 0.68
C LEU A 268 -20.94 10.69 0.11
N ALA A 269 -20.86 9.61 -0.66
CA ALA A 269 -22.00 8.91 -1.25
C ALA A 269 -22.73 8.02 -0.22
N VAL A 270 -23.39 8.66 0.74
CA VAL A 270 -24.11 8.02 1.87
C VAL A 270 -25.49 7.46 1.49
N SER A 271 -25.69 7.09 0.23
CA SER A 271 -26.89 6.47 -0.31
C SER A 271 -26.51 5.18 -1.03
N ASP A 272 -27.49 4.28 -1.22
CA ASP A 272 -27.38 3.07 -2.02
C ASP A 272 -27.38 3.34 -3.54
N SER A 273 -27.81 4.55 -3.93
CA SER A 273 -27.89 4.97 -5.33
C SER A 273 -27.60 6.46 -5.51
N VAL A 274 -27.02 6.81 -6.65
CA VAL A 274 -26.70 8.20 -7.02
C VAL A 274 -26.83 8.43 -8.53
N THR A 275 -27.29 9.66 -8.87
CA THR A 275 -27.27 10.19 -10.24
C THR A 275 -26.42 11.47 -10.25
N LEU A 276 -25.51 11.59 -11.21
CA LEU A 276 -24.52 12.68 -11.24
C LEU A 276 -24.75 13.61 -12.42
N ASP A 277 -24.95 14.88 -12.11
CA ASP A 277 -25.25 15.92 -13.10
C ASP A 277 -24.10 16.92 -13.33
N SER A 278 -23.04 16.87 -12.54
CA SER A 278 -21.97 17.88 -12.58
C SER A 278 -20.60 17.31 -12.96
N PRO A 279 -19.75 18.09 -13.68
CA PRO A 279 -18.39 17.66 -13.96
C PRO A 279 -17.53 17.69 -12.70
N LEU A 280 -16.65 16.69 -12.58
CA LEU A 280 -15.71 16.54 -11.48
C LEU A 280 -14.37 17.26 -11.75
N PRO A 281 -13.58 17.53 -10.70
CA PRO A 281 -12.27 18.17 -10.85
C PRO A 281 -11.35 17.37 -11.78
N ALA A 282 -10.40 18.09 -12.40
CA ALA A 282 -9.39 17.47 -13.25
C ALA A 282 -8.44 16.57 -12.45
N PRO A 283 -7.86 15.54 -13.08
CA PRO A 283 -6.84 14.69 -12.44
C PRO A 283 -5.65 15.53 -11.95
N ARG A 284 -4.96 15.02 -10.93
CA ARG A 284 -3.75 15.65 -10.39
C ARG A 284 -2.68 15.74 -11.49
N ALA A 285 -2.13 16.95 -11.67
CA ALA A 285 -1.05 17.15 -12.62
C ALA A 285 0.28 16.65 -12.06
N LEU A 286 1.15 16.15 -12.94
CA LEU A 286 2.55 15.89 -12.61
C LEU A 286 3.24 17.18 -12.19
N VAL A 287 4.15 17.07 -11.21
CA VAL A 287 4.83 18.23 -10.66
C VAL A 287 6.28 18.31 -11.17
N THR A 288 6.74 19.52 -11.49
CA THR A 288 8.15 19.81 -11.80
C THR A 288 8.91 20.22 -10.53
N GLU A 289 8.18 20.64 -9.50
CA GLU A 289 8.70 21.06 -8.21
C GLU A 289 7.66 20.77 -7.13
N GLY A 290 8.11 20.23 -5.99
CA GLY A 290 7.23 19.97 -4.84
C GLY A 290 8.01 19.65 -3.59
N THR A 291 7.39 19.79 -2.42
CA THR A 291 7.96 19.34 -1.14
C THR A 291 7.80 17.83 -0.97
N LEU A 292 8.59 17.21 -0.07
CA LEU A 292 8.42 15.80 0.27
C LEU A 292 7.00 15.50 0.79
N ASN A 293 6.37 16.47 1.49
CA ASN A 293 4.97 16.35 1.91
C ASN A 293 4.01 16.29 0.71
N GLU A 294 4.21 17.18 -0.28
CA GLU A 294 3.36 17.22 -1.48
C GLU A 294 3.54 16.00 -2.37
N LEU A 295 4.73 15.39 -2.34
CA LEU A 295 5.02 14.12 -3.02
C LEU A 295 4.49 12.89 -2.25
N GLY A 296 3.93 13.08 -1.04
CA GLY A 296 3.42 12.00 -0.20
C GLY A 296 4.49 11.25 0.59
N ILE A 297 5.74 11.74 0.57
CA ILE A 297 6.87 11.13 1.28
C ILE A 297 6.82 11.48 2.78
N GLY A 298 6.52 12.75 3.10
CA GLY A 298 6.49 13.24 4.49
C GLY A 298 7.87 13.43 5.12
N SER A 299 7.89 13.75 6.42
CA SER A 299 9.12 13.81 7.20
C SER A 299 9.64 12.41 7.52
N ARG A 300 10.97 12.26 7.59
CA ARG A 300 11.64 11.01 7.97
C ARG A 300 12.55 11.26 9.16
N SER A 301 12.37 10.48 10.21
CA SER A 301 13.19 10.58 11.41
C SER A 301 13.77 9.22 11.78
N ALA A 302 15.02 9.24 12.24
CA ALA A 302 15.69 8.05 12.73
C ALA A 302 16.41 8.37 14.04
N ARG A 303 16.65 7.33 14.84
CA ARG A 303 17.38 7.41 16.09
C ARG A 303 18.20 6.14 16.28
N SER A 304 19.51 6.30 16.43
CA SER A 304 20.43 5.19 16.59
C SER A 304 21.64 5.58 17.43
N VAL A 305 22.55 4.66 17.70
CA VAL A 305 23.76 4.84 18.50
C VAL A 305 24.99 4.64 17.60
N GLY A 306 25.84 5.66 17.49
CA GLY A 306 27.08 5.61 16.70
C GLY A 306 26.90 6.17 15.29
N SER A 307 26.00 5.62 14.50
CA SER A 307 25.53 6.16 13.23
C SER A 307 24.00 6.17 13.23
N VAL A 308 23.41 7.12 12.52
CA VAL A 308 21.97 7.21 12.32
C VAL A 308 21.69 7.56 10.88
N GLU A 309 20.71 6.91 10.27
CA GLU A 309 20.33 7.05 8.87
C GLU A 309 18.83 7.26 8.73
N ALA A 310 18.43 8.25 7.96
CA ALA A 310 17.06 8.53 7.59
C ALA A 310 16.91 8.32 6.08
N GLU A 311 16.00 7.43 5.69
CA GLU A 311 15.80 7.03 4.31
C GLU A 311 14.43 7.45 3.78
N PHE A 312 14.37 7.80 2.49
CA PHE A 312 13.14 8.02 1.78
C PHE A 312 13.29 7.66 0.30
N GLY A 313 12.21 7.13 -0.29
CA GLY A 313 12.18 6.79 -1.71
C GLY A 313 11.64 7.95 -2.56
N LEU A 314 12.30 8.23 -3.66
CA LEU A 314 11.83 9.14 -4.70
C LEU A 314 11.30 8.33 -5.87
N ASP A 315 9.97 8.35 -6.06
CA ASP A 315 9.31 7.68 -7.19
C ASP A 315 9.18 8.67 -8.35
N GLN A 316 9.89 8.40 -9.45
CA GLN A 316 9.87 9.25 -10.65
C GLN A 316 8.48 9.35 -11.29
N THR A 317 7.58 8.40 -11.03
CA THR A 317 6.21 8.45 -11.58
C THR A 317 5.36 9.56 -10.95
N SER A 318 5.80 10.15 -9.85
CA SER A 318 5.19 11.37 -9.27
C SER A 318 5.66 12.65 -9.92
N LEU A 319 6.70 12.60 -10.77
CA LEU A 319 7.39 13.74 -11.37
C LEU A 319 7.01 13.91 -12.84
N ALA A 320 7.09 15.15 -13.33
CA ALA A 320 6.62 15.51 -14.68
C ALA A 320 7.53 15.02 -15.82
N THR A 321 8.77 14.64 -15.53
CA THR A 321 9.74 14.18 -16.55
C THR A 321 10.50 12.95 -16.06
N VAL A 322 10.95 12.13 -17.00
CA VAL A 322 11.70 10.89 -16.76
C VAL A 322 13.21 11.13 -16.78
N THR A 323 13.65 12.24 -17.33
CA THR A 323 15.07 12.54 -17.62
C THR A 323 15.44 13.91 -17.10
N GLY A 324 16.68 14.04 -16.68
CA GLY A 324 17.25 15.25 -16.11
C GLY A 324 17.69 15.04 -14.66
N ASP A 325 18.58 15.93 -14.23
CA ASP A 325 19.05 15.93 -12.84
C ASP A 325 17.90 16.32 -11.90
N VAL A 326 17.89 15.74 -10.71
CA VAL A 326 16.97 16.13 -9.64
C VAL A 326 17.75 16.89 -8.58
N THR A 327 17.25 18.02 -8.15
CA THR A 327 17.84 18.81 -7.05
C THR A 327 16.94 18.74 -5.83
N ILE A 328 17.52 18.48 -4.67
CA ILE A 328 16.80 18.46 -3.40
C ILE A 328 17.39 19.55 -2.49
N ASP A 329 16.57 20.53 -2.09
CA ASP A 329 16.88 21.42 -1.00
C ASP A 329 16.50 20.74 0.31
N LEU A 330 17.47 20.06 0.91
CA LEU A 330 17.28 19.35 2.16
C LEU A 330 17.16 20.33 3.33
N VAL A 331 16.11 20.17 4.10
CA VAL A 331 15.86 20.82 5.37
C VAL A 331 15.72 19.76 6.44
N GLY A 332 16.37 19.94 7.59
CA GLY A 332 16.31 18.95 8.64
C GLY A 332 17.07 19.32 9.89
N SER A 333 17.20 18.36 10.80
CA SER A 333 17.95 18.55 12.03
C SER A 333 18.62 17.26 12.48
N TYR A 334 19.69 17.39 13.26
CA TYR A 334 20.40 16.26 13.84
C TYR A 334 20.89 16.57 15.25
N SER A 335 21.15 15.52 16.04
CA SER A 335 21.85 15.67 17.31
C SER A 335 23.29 16.07 17.05
N PRO A 336 23.76 17.25 17.53
CA PRO A 336 25.14 17.65 17.35
C PRO A 336 26.10 16.61 17.96
N PRO A 337 27.18 16.24 17.25
CA PRO A 337 28.19 15.34 17.82
C PRO A 337 28.83 15.97 19.07
N PRO A 338 29.21 15.15 20.08
CA PRO A 338 29.95 15.64 21.23
C PRO A 338 31.21 16.42 20.81
N SER A 339 31.60 17.44 21.57
CA SER A 339 32.70 18.35 21.22
C SER A 339 34.09 17.67 21.08
N ASP A 340 34.23 16.46 21.59
CA ASP A 340 35.42 15.61 21.49
C ASP A 340 35.39 14.64 20.30
N ARG A 341 34.35 14.70 19.47
CA ARG A 341 34.12 13.83 18.30
C ARG A 341 33.81 14.63 17.06
N SER A 342 34.19 14.10 15.92
CA SER A 342 33.80 14.64 14.63
C SER A 342 32.58 13.84 14.12
N GLY A 343 31.63 14.56 13.53
CA GLY A 343 30.50 13.97 12.81
C GLY A 343 30.66 14.23 11.32
N LEU A 344 30.22 13.27 10.50
CA LEU A 344 30.11 13.40 9.05
C LEU A 344 28.68 13.14 8.66
N ILE A 345 28.08 14.06 7.91
CA ILE A 345 26.80 13.82 7.25
C ILE A 345 27.08 13.43 5.82
N VAL A 346 26.43 12.34 5.37
CA VAL A 346 26.55 11.82 4.01
C VAL A 346 25.15 11.71 3.43
N VAL A 347 24.99 12.15 2.19
CA VAL A 347 23.76 11.95 1.41
C VAL A 347 24.11 11.07 0.24
N SER A 348 23.31 10.00 0.04
CA SER A 348 23.50 9.08 -1.08
C SER A 348 22.17 8.75 -1.79
N ALA A 349 22.29 8.36 -3.06
CA ALA A 349 21.22 7.75 -3.84
C ALA A 349 21.64 6.31 -4.15
N GLY A 350 20.96 5.33 -3.57
CA GLY A 350 21.43 3.96 -3.57
C GLY A 350 22.86 3.85 -3.09
N GLN A 351 23.78 3.35 -3.92
CA GLN A 351 25.21 3.23 -3.60
C GLN A 351 26.04 4.46 -4.00
N THR A 352 25.45 5.49 -4.60
CA THR A 352 26.16 6.67 -5.08
C THR A 352 26.13 7.78 -4.05
N VAL A 353 27.30 8.15 -3.51
CA VAL A 353 27.41 9.32 -2.63
C VAL A 353 27.22 10.60 -3.45
N LEU A 354 26.25 11.40 -3.05
CA LEU A 354 25.90 12.66 -3.70
C LEU A 354 26.62 13.87 -3.09
N ASP A 355 26.64 13.95 -1.77
CA ASP A 355 27.32 15.01 -1.01
C ASP A 355 27.74 14.51 0.38
N SER A 356 28.75 15.18 0.97
CA SER A 356 29.14 14.93 2.35
C SER A 356 29.76 16.16 2.99
N TRP A 357 29.45 16.40 4.27
CA TRP A 357 30.01 17.53 5.03
C TRP A 357 30.14 17.21 6.52
N THR A 358 31.01 17.95 7.18
CA THR A 358 31.22 17.81 8.63
C THR A 358 30.01 18.35 9.39
N ALA A 359 29.43 17.52 10.28
CA ALA A 359 28.40 17.94 11.20
C ALA A 359 28.92 18.95 12.21
N ASP A 360 28.26 20.07 12.31
CA ASP A 360 28.60 21.16 13.24
C ASP A 360 27.74 21.14 14.51
N GLN A 361 27.92 22.14 15.37
CA GLN A 361 27.17 22.26 16.62
C GLN A 361 25.80 22.91 16.46
N SER A 362 25.41 23.35 15.23
CA SER A 362 24.08 23.93 14.97
C SER A 362 22.97 22.90 15.06
N GLY A 363 23.27 21.67 14.66
CA GLY A 363 22.28 20.59 14.57
C GLY A 363 21.26 20.81 13.45
N VAL A 364 21.54 21.69 12.48
CA VAL A 364 20.61 22.04 11.38
C VAL A 364 21.14 21.54 10.05
N ILE A 365 20.25 21.02 9.22
CA ILE A 365 20.52 20.69 7.82
C ILE A 365 19.80 21.73 6.96
N GLU A 366 20.56 22.49 6.20
CA GLU A 366 20.10 23.35 5.11
C GLU A 366 21.10 23.14 3.96
N ARG A 367 20.79 22.23 3.02
CA ARG A 367 21.73 21.81 1.99
C ARG A 367 21.04 21.52 0.67
N THR A 368 21.56 22.05 -0.41
CA THR A 368 21.13 21.70 -1.76
C THR A 368 21.98 20.53 -2.26
N VAL A 369 21.35 19.42 -2.61
CA VAL A 369 21.97 18.20 -3.13
C VAL A 369 21.44 17.95 -4.54
N SER A 370 22.33 17.63 -5.48
CA SER A 370 21.97 17.26 -6.84
C SER A 370 22.11 15.74 -7.03
N ILE A 371 21.08 15.13 -7.60
CA ILE A 371 21.08 13.73 -8.01
C ILE A 371 21.22 13.73 -9.52
N PRO A 372 22.37 13.29 -10.07
CA PRO A 372 22.56 13.24 -11.51
C PRO A 372 21.62 12.21 -12.15
N GLU A 373 21.19 12.43 -13.39
CA GLU A 373 20.32 11.54 -14.15
C GLU A 373 20.77 10.07 -14.09
N GLY A 374 22.08 9.80 -14.18
CA GLY A 374 22.62 8.44 -14.14
C GLY A 374 22.56 7.73 -12.78
N ALA A 375 22.15 8.43 -11.70
CA ALA A 375 21.92 7.87 -10.37
C ALA A 375 20.41 7.75 -10.03
N LEU A 376 19.55 8.06 -10.99
CA LEU A 376 18.11 7.97 -10.84
C LEU A 376 17.60 6.69 -11.50
N ASP A 377 16.93 5.87 -10.70
CA ASP A 377 16.10 4.77 -11.15
C ASP A 377 14.62 5.18 -11.05
N ARG A 378 13.70 4.35 -11.59
CA ARG A 378 12.26 4.59 -11.45
C ARG A 378 11.85 4.85 -9.98
N TYR A 379 12.45 4.10 -9.07
CA TYR A 379 12.36 4.31 -7.63
C TYR A 379 13.78 4.40 -7.08
N THR A 380 14.15 5.54 -6.55
CA THR A 380 15.49 5.80 -6.04
C THR A 380 15.45 5.98 -4.53
N ASP A 381 16.15 5.12 -3.80
CA ASP A 381 16.30 5.26 -2.37
C ASP A 381 17.36 6.33 -2.08
N ILE A 382 16.96 7.33 -1.30
CA ILE A 382 17.82 8.41 -0.86
C ILE A 382 18.03 8.26 0.62
N SER A 383 19.31 8.20 1.03
CA SER A 383 19.68 8.14 2.43
C SER A 383 20.42 9.40 2.86
N VAL A 384 20.13 9.84 4.07
CA VAL A 384 20.88 10.86 4.80
C VAL A 384 21.39 10.23 6.06
N SER A 385 22.71 10.11 6.21
CA SER A 385 23.33 9.48 7.39
C SER A 385 24.22 10.46 8.16
N LEU A 386 24.19 10.36 9.49
CA LEU A 386 25.14 11.01 10.38
C LEU A 386 26.01 9.94 11.03
N GLN A 387 27.31 9.98 10.74
CA GLN A 387 28.30 9.08 11.29
C GLN A 387 29.21 9.84 12.25
N THR A 388 29.46 9.28 13.42
CA THR A 388 30.38 9.89 14.38
C THR A 388 31.68 9.08 14.48
N ALA A 389 32.82 9.73 14.22
CA ALA A 389 34.13 9.13 14.40
C ALA A 389 34.63 9.38 15.82
N GLY A 390 35.19 8.35 16.48
CA GLY A 390 35.81 8.45 17.81
C GLY A 390 36.18 7.07 18.35
N ALA A 391 37.23 7.00 19.16
CA ALA A 391 37.74 5.76 19.73
C ALA A 391 36.63 4.99 20.45
N GLY A 392 36.57 3.68 20.20
CA GLY A 392 35.55 2.76 20.69
C GLY A 392 35.22 2.92 22.17
N ALA A 393 34.16 3.67 22.42
CA ALA A 393 33.52 3.58 23.71
C ALA A 393 32.78 2.23 23.75
N ALA A 394 32.84 1.56 24.91
CA ALA A 394 32.08 0.33 25.13
C ALA A 394 30.62 0.55 24.77
N CYS A 395 30.01 -0.42 24.11
CA CYS A 395 28.59 -0.38 23.75
C CYS A 395 27.76 -0.08 25.01
N GLY A 396 26.92 0.93 24.95
CA GLY A 396 26.07 1.39 26.07
C GLY A 396 26.50 2.72 26.69
N VAL A 397 27.66 3.27 26.34
CA VAL A 397 28.11 4.60 26.78
C VAL A 397 27.86 5.69 25.72
N LEU A 398 27.54 5.30 24.48
CA LEU A 398 27.26 6.24 23.40
C LEU A 398 25.88 6.87 23.57
N GLN A 399 25.83 8.20 23.46
CA GLN A 399 24.54 8.90 23.40
C GLN A 399 23.82 8.57 22.08
N PRO A 400 22.49 8.35 22.11
CA PRO A 400 21.74 8.16 20.89
C PRO A 400 21.75 9.44 20.05
N LEU A 401 22.01 9.27 18.77
CA LEU A 401 21.89 10.31 17.75
C LEU A 401 20.46 10.32 17.22
N THR A 402 19.97 11.50 16.86
CA THR A 402 18.73 11.68 16.14
C THR A 402 19.00 12.40 14.84
N LEU A 403 18.29 12.04 13.80
CA LEU A 403 18.34 12.67 12.49
C LEU A 403 16.93 12.81 11.97
N LEU A 404 16.59 14.00 11.49
CA LEU A 404 15.28 14.34 10.91
C LEU A 404 15.52 14.96 9.54
N VAL A 405 14.94 14.40 8.52
CA VAL A 405 14.69 15.03 7.22
C VAL A 405 13.27 15.58 7.25
N ASP A 406 13.12 16.89 7.12
CA ASP A 406 11.83 17.55 7.20
C ASP A 406 11.04 17.41 5.88
N GLY A 407 9.76 17.14 5.96
CA GLY A 407 8.86 17.03 4.81
C GLY A 407 8.69 18.32 4.01
N SER A 408 9.18 19.46 4.50
CA SER A 408 9.28 20.72 3.76
C SER A 408 10.48 20.77 2.81
N SER A 409 11.41 19.80 2.87
CA SER A 409 12.49 19.64 1.88
C SER A 409 11.90 19.62 0.48
N ARG A 410 12.53 20.36 -0.46
CA ARG A 410 11.97 20.62 -1.77
C ARG A 410 12.73 19.89 -2.87
N VAL A 411 11.99 19.14 -3.67
CA VAL A 411 12.48 18.45 -4.87
C VAL A 411 12.19 19.30 -6.09
N ARG A 412 13.18 19.53 -6.96
CA ARG A 412 13.06 20.21 -8.25
C ARG A 412 13.66 19.37 -9.36
N LEU A 413 12.97 19.32 -10.49
CA LEU A 413 13.46 18.69 -11.71
C LEU A 413 14.30 19.69 -12.51
N GLY A 414 15.45 19.22 -12.99
CA GLY A 414 16.21 19.90 -14.03
C GLY A 414 15.58 19.73 -15.41
N GLU A 415 16.13 20.47 -16.39
CA GLU A 415 15.75 20.25 -17.78
C GLU A 415 16.25 18.86 -18.26
N PRO A 416 15.48 18.14 -19.08
CA PRO A 416 15.93 16.89 -19.64
C PRO A 416 17.23 17.05 -20.43
N THR A 417 18.25 16.27 -20.09
CA THR A 417 19.56 16.30 -20.75
C THR A 417 19.72 15.19 -21.79
N SER A 418 18.89 14.16 -21.70
CA SER A 418 18.86 12.99 -22.59
C SER A 418 17.46 12.74 -23.14
N PRO A 419 17.32 12.08 -24.29
CA PRO A 419 16.01 11.57 -24.73
C PRO A 419 15.52 10.53 -23.72
N ALA A 420 14.19 10.47 -23.51
CA ALA A 420 13.59 9.46 -22.64
C ALA A 420 14.08 8.04 -23.01
N PRO A 421 14.28 7.15 -22.02
CA PRO A 421 14.63 5.75 -22.29
C PRO A 421 13.65 5.12 -23.27
N ALA A 422 14.13 4.27 -24.19
CA ALA A 422 13.28 3.58 -25.14
C ALA A 422 12.83 2.20 -24.61
N GLY A 423 11.69 1.72 -25.10
CA GLY A 423 11.18 0.38 -24.80
C GLY A 423 10.56 0.26 -23.41
N PHE A 424 10.53 -0.96 -22.89
CA PHE A 424 9.86 -1.28 -21.63
C PHE A 424 10.49 -0.61 -20.40
N GLY A 425 11.75 -0.23 -20.46
CA GLY A 425 12.43 0.48 -19.36
C GLY A 425 11.88 1.88 -19.10
N SER A 426 11.11 2.45 -20.03
CA SER A 426 10.45 3.74 -19.87
C SER A 426 9.04 3.67 -19.26
N LEU A 427 8.52 2.46 -19.01
CA LEU A 427 7.18 2.27 -18.47
C LEU A 427 7.18 2.36 -16.93
N PRO A 428 6.13 2.91 -16.32
CA PRO A 428 4.92 3.49 -16.94
C PRO A 428 5.07 4.95 -17.40
N GLN A 429 6.20 5.62 -17.10
CA GLN A 429 6.36 7.08 -17.28
C GLN A 429 6.11 7.54 -18.72
N ALA A 430 6.51 6.76 -19.73
CA ALA A 430 6.28 7.11 -21.14
C ALA A 430 4.79 7.18 -21.52
N LEU A 431 3.91 6.58 -20.69
CA LEU A 431 2.45 6.57 -20.87
C LEU A 431 1.72 7.54 -19.94
N MET A 432 2.46 8.25 -19.09
CA MET A 432 1.87 9.06 -18.02
C MET A 432 1.69 10.53 -18.39
N PRO A 433 0.73 11.19 -17.74
CA PRO A 433 -0.37 10.64 -16.92
C PRO A 433 -1.54 10.17 -17.77
N ARG A 434 -1.56 10.58 -19.05
CA ARG A 434 -2.65 10.29 -20.02
C ARG A 434 -2.13 9.37 -21.10
N LEU A 435 -2.87 8.31 -21.32
CA LEU A 435 -2.55 7.34 -22.37
C LEU A 435 -3.82 6.95 -23.13
N GLN A 436 -3.66 6.68 -24.42
CA GLN A 436 -4.72 6.10 -25.23
C GLN A 436 -4.68 4.58 -25.18
N VAL A 437 -5.85 3.97 -25.25
CA VAL A 437 -5.98 2.50 -25.27
C VAL A 437 -6.91 2.13 -26.42
N ALA A 438 -6.50 1.14 -27.20
CA ALA A 438 -7.34 0.61 -28.26
C ALA A 438 -7.20 -0.92 -28.35
N THR A 439 -8.25 -1.57 -28.79
CA THR A 439 -8.26 -2.98 -29.17
C THR A 439 -8.58 -3.10 -30.66
N VAL A 440 -8.02 -4.12 -31.32
CA VAL A 440 -8.27 -4.34 -32.77
C VAL A 440 -9.64 -4.98 -32.98
N SER A 441 -9.98 -5.99 -32.16
CA SER A 441 -11.21 -6.78 -32.34
C SER A 441 -12.43 -6.16 -31.67
N GLY A 442 -12.25 -5.32 -30.66
CA GLY A 442 -13.33 -4.85 -29.78
C GLY A 442 -13.98 -5.97 -28.93
N SER A 443 -13.37 -7.16 -28.86
CA SER A 443 -13.86 -8.29 -28.10
C SER A 443 -13.68 -8.10 -26.61
N LEU A 444 -14.48 -8.81 -25.81
CA LEU A 444 -14.32 -8.85 -24.35
C LEU A 444 -12.91 -9.36 -23.96
N GLU A 445 -12.36 -10.32 -24.69
CA GLU A 445 -11.04 -10.90 -24.39
C GLU A 445 -9.91 -9.88 -24.58
N ASP A 446 -9.93 -9.10 -25.68
CA ASP A 446 -8.91 -8.04 -25.88
C ASP A 446 -9.12 -6.89 -24.88
N THR A 447 -10.37 -6.56 -24.55
CA THR A 447 -10.70 -5.59 -23.49
C THR A 447 -10.15 -6.06 -22.14
N ALA A 448 -10.34 -7.33 -21.78
CA ALA A 448 -9.80 -7.90 -20.55
C ALA A 448 -8.28 -7.80 -20.48
N ARG A 449 -7.57 -8.16 -21.54
CA ARG A 449 -6.10 -8.02 -21.63
C ARG A 449 -5.65 -6.57 -21.47
N ALA A 450 -6.33 -5.64 -22.15
CA ALA A 450 -5.99 -4.21 -22.05
C ALA A 450 -6.19 -3.68 -20.63
N VAL A 451 -7.29 -4.02 -19.97
CA VAL A 451 -7.57 -3.60 -18.58
C VAL A 451 -6.57 -4.21 -17.60
N THR A 452 -6.18 -5.48 -17.77
CA THR A 452 -5.13 -6.10 -16.96
C THR A 452 -3.79 -5.37 -17.13
N ILE A 453 -3.37 -5.06 -18.36
CA ILE A 453 -2.14 -4.28 -18.62
C ILE A 453 -2.21 -2.92 -17.92
N LEU A 454 -3.35 -2.24 -17.97
CA LEU A 454 -3.53 -0.94 -17.31
C LEU A 454 -3.45 -1.05 -15.78
N ALA A 455 -4.04 -2.08 -15.19
CA ALA A 455 -3.98 -2.32 -13.76
C ALA A 455 -2.53 -2.58 -13.30
N GLU A 456 -1.78 -3.39 -14.03
CA GLU A 456 -0.36 -3.66 -13.75
C GLU A 456 0.53 -2.43 -13.93
N LEU A 457 0.31 -1.63 -14.98
CA LEU A 457 1.01 -0.36 -15.16
C LEU A 457 0.69 0.63 -14.04
N GLN A 458 -0.57 0.65 -13.57
CA GLN A 458 -0.98 1.46 -12.43
C GLN A 458 -0.30 1.04 -11.14
N ALA A 459 -0.14 -0.26 -10.88
CA ALA A 459 0.56 -0.76 -9.70
C ALA A 459 2.02 -0.28 -9.62
N LEU A 460 2.62 0.06 -10.78
CA LEU A 460 3.95 0.64 -10.88
C LEU A 460 3.98 2.17 -10.81
N SER A 461 2.83 2.84 -10.71
CA SER A 461 2.73 4.31 -10.73
C SER A 461 2.30 4.87 -9.37
N ALA A 462 2.96 5.95 -8.94
CA ALA A 462 2.61 6.68 -7.71
C ALA A 462 1.34 7.54 -7.88
N ILE A 463 0.98 7.91 -9.12
CA ILE A 463 -0.22 8.70 -9.42
C ILE A 463 -1.17 7.92 -10.33
N PRO A 464 -2.49 8.19 -10.25
CA PRO A 464 -3.44 7.53 -11.11
C PRO A 464 -3.21 7.83 -12.60
N LEU A 465 -3.14 6.77 -13.41
CA LEU A 465 -3.18 6.85 -14.87
C LEU A 465 -4.55 7.36 -15.32
N VAL A 466 -4.58 8.05 -16.45
CA VAL A 466 -5.82 8.54 -17.08
C VAL A 466 -5.96 7.87 -18.44
N PRO A 467 -6.50 6.64 -18.49
CA PRO A 467 -6.73 5.96 -19.74
C PRO A 467 -7.84 6.64 -20.53
N GLU A 468 -7.67 6.74 -21.85
CA GLU A 468 -8.65 7.20 -22.80
C GLU A 468 -8.84 6.11 -23.86
N TRP A 469 -10.00 5.45 -23.85
CA TRP A 469 -10.29 4.40 -24.80
C TRP A 469 -10.73 5.01 -26.14
N VAL A 470 -10.00 4.67 -27.20
CA VAL A 470 -10.18 5.23 -28.54
C VAL A 470 -10.28 4.12 -29.60
N THR A 471 -10.58 4.49 -30.84
CA THR A 471 -10.46 3.57 -31.97
C THR A 471 -8.98 3.34 -32.31
N MET A 472 -8.68 2.21 -32.96
CA MET A 472 -7.33 1.90 -33.41
C MET A 472 -6.76 3.00 -34.32
N GLU A 473 -7.57 3.53 -35.24
CA GLU A 473 -7.17 4.61 -36.15
C GLU A 473 -6.79 5.87 -35.39
N THR A 474 -7.59 6.25 -34.37
CA THR A 474 -7.29 7.42 -33.54
C THR A 474 -5.98 7.26 -32.78
N LEU A 475 -5.69 6.05 -32.27
CA LEU A 475 -4.46 5.79 -31.55
C LEU A 475 -3.24 5.81 -32.47
N VAL A 476 -3.33 5.20 -33.66
CA VAL A 476 -2.20 5.11 -34.63
C VAL A 476 -1.87 6.48 -35.23
N ASP A 477 -2.89 7.28 -35.54
CA ASP A 477 -2.72 8.62 -36.12
C ASP A 477 -2.44 9.71 -35.06
N GLY A 478 -2.59 9.39 -33.77
CA GLY A 478 -2.45 10.31 -32.65
C GLY A 478 -1.00 10.56 -32.24
N GLU A 479 -0.78 11.66 -31.50
CA GLU A 479 0.51 12.00 -30.85
C GLU A 479 0.56 11.58 -29.37
N VAL A 480 -0.58 11.14 -28.80
CA VAL A 480 -0.67 10.71 -27.41
C VAL A 480 -0.15 9.29 -27.29
N PRO A 481 0.75 9.01 -26.32
CA PRO A 481 1.24 7.66 -26.15
C PRO A 481 0.11 6.69 -25.78
N GLY A 482 0.23 5.43 -26.18
CA GLY A 482 -0.87 4.50 -25.92
C GLY A 482 -0.50 3.03 -25.98
N VAL A 483 -1.51 2.21 -25.66
CA VAL A 483 -1.45 0.75 -25.64
C VAL A 483 -2.43 0.20 -26.68
N LEU A 484 -1.93 -0.53 -27.65
CA LEU A 484 -2.75 -1.28 -28.60
C LEU A 484 -2.70 -2.76 -28.24
N VAL A 485 -3.87 -3.37 -28.03
CA VAL A 485 -4.00 -4.79 -27.75
C VAL A 485 -4.68 -5.51 -28.91
N THR A 486 -4.11 -6.64 -29.31
CA THR A 486 -4.66 -7.50 -30.37
C THR A 486 -4.38 -8.97 -30.07
N SER A 487 -5.38 -9.83 -30.28
CA SER A 487 -5.22 -11.29 -30.33
C SER A 487 -4.73 -11.79 -31.69
N ASP A 488 -4.87 -10.97 -32.74
CA ASP A 488 -4.46 -11.25 -34.10
C ASP A 488 -3.10 -10.61 -34.43
N GLN A 489 -2.68 -10.69 -35.70
CA GLN A 489 -1.47 -10.02 -36.14
C GLN A 489 -1.63 -8.50 -36.04
N ALA A 490 -0.60 -7.86 -35.49
CA ALA A 490 -0.55 -6.39 -35.48
C ALA A 490 -0.62 -5.85 -36.93
N PRO A 491 -1.26 -4.71 -37.17
CA PRO A 491 -1.26 -4.05 -38.46
C PRO A 491 0.17 -3.90 -39.00
N SER A 492 0.39 -4.25 -40.29
CA SER A 492 1.72 -4.32 -40.90
C SER A 492 2.45 -2.99 -41.04
N ASP A 493 1.73 -1.90 -40.89
CA ASP A 493 2.18 -0.50 -40.97
C ASP A 493 2.53 0.11 -39.61
N LEU A 494 2.28 -0.62 -38.52
CA LEU A 494 2.64 -0.19 -37.19
C LEU A 494 4.15 -0.18 -36.99
N LYS A 495 4.72 0.97 -36.69
CA LYS A 495 6.11 1.10 -36.25
C LYS A 495 6.19 0.75 -34.77
N LEU A 496 6.56 -0.48 -34.48
CA LEU A 496 6.87 -0.89 -33.10
C LEU A 496 8.14 -0.17 -32.62
N PRO A 497 8.20 0.25 -31.34
CA PRO A 497 9.45 0.73 -30.78
C PRO A 497 10.50 -0.39 -30.92
N SER A 498 11.62 -0.06 -31.52
CA SER A 498 12.74 -1.00 -31.63
C SER A 498 13.28 -1.32 -30.22
N PRO A 499 13.65 -2.57 -29.95
CA PRO A 499 14.24 -2.94 -28.67
C PRO A 499 15.58 -2.24 -28.44
#